data_d250a750083725d54d1197206d597f98
#
_entry.id   d250a750083725d54d1197206d597f98
#
_cell.length_a   1.000
_cell.length_b   1.000
_cell.length_c   1.000
_cell.angle_alpha   90.00
_cell.angle_beta   90.00
_cell.angle_gamma   90.00
#
_symmetry.space_group_name_H-M   'P 1'
#
loop_
_entity.id
_entity.type
_entity.pdbx_description
1 polymer ?
#
loop_
_entity_poly.entity_id
_entity_poly.type
_entity_poly.pdbx_seq_one_letter_code
_entity_poly.pdbx_strand_id
1 'polypeptide(L)'
;MCILLISLALAGCATTRVIDSSVRSFATAAADMPLEGPFSFRFERLPSQQAEAQTQDWLEAMALPVLAQKGPVPDAQAPRFTLELRVAVDAINQTGPFHAYWGFGSMGSGLWAQPMPMGLQATRYRYTVHLLLRDATNKTVVFESTATHEGPWSDRAAVLPAVLLAAVQDFPQGSDKPRRVLIDLSPGGMQPRP
;
A
#
# COMPACT_ATOMS: atom_id res chain seq x y z
N MET A 1 -23.06 -47.07 15.31
CA MET A 1 -21.67 -46.59 15.26
C MET A 1 -21.46 -45.97 13.86
N CYS A 2 -22.14 -44.82 13.56
CA CYS A 2 -22.10 -44.13 12.23
C CYS A 2 -22.32 -42.59 12.36
N ILE A 3 -21.85 -41.94 13.42
CA ILE A 3 -22.05 -40.46 13.63
C ILE A 3 -20.73 -39.66 13.62
N LEU A 4 -19.61 -40.27 13.24
CA LEU A 4 -18.28 -39.63 13.40
C LEU A 4 -17.63 -39.16 12.07
N LEU A 5 -18.35 -38.97 10.99
CA LEU A 5 -17.76 -38.67 9.67
C LEU A 5 -18.24 -37.39 9.00
N ILE A 6 -18.97 -36.50 9.69
CA ILE A 6 -19.51 -35.26 9.07
C ILE A 6 -18.76 -33.98 9.52
N SER A 7 -17.74 -34.06 10.33
CA SER A 7 -17.07 -32.86 10.91
C SER A 7 -15.90 -32.28 10.10
N LEU A 8 -15.63 -32.74 8.89
CA LEU A 8 -14.40 -32.38 8.15
C LEU A 8 -14.60 -31.53 6.89
N ALA A 9 -15.77 -30.93 6.67
CA ALA A 9 -16.05 -30.21 5.42
C ALA A 9 -16.26 -28.69 5.58
N LEU A 10 -15.89 -28.08 6.72
CA LEU A 10 -15.82 -26.61 6.86
C LEU A 10 -14.37 -26.13 6.74
N ALA A 11 -13.64 -26.57 5.73
CA ALA A 11 -12.48 -25.83 5.25
C ALA A 11 -13.00 -24.54 4.59
N GLY A 12 -13.28 -23.52 5.42
CA GLY A 12 -13.73 -22.23 4.95
C GLY A 12 -12.77 -21.70 3.89
N CYS A 13 -13.30 -21.31 2.74
CA CYS A 13 -12.55 -20.60 1.71
C CYS A 13 -11.87 -19.40 2.37
N ALA A 14 -10.57 -19.52 2.68
CA ALA A 14 -9.77 -18.40 3.12
C ALA A 14 -9.76 -17.38 1.97
N THR A 15 -10.55 -16.30 2.11
CA THR A 15 -10.65 -15.29 1.08
C THR A 15 -9.32 -14.55 1.02
N THR A 16 -8.48 -14.93 0.07
CA THR A 16 -7.22 -14.23 -0.20
C THR A 16 -7.56 -12.85 -0.77
N ARG A 17 -7.11 -11.79 -0.10
CA ARG A 17 -7.18 -10.44 -0.64
C ARG A 17 -5.96 -10.19 -1.50
N VAL A 18 -6.15 -9.59 -2.65
CA VAL A 18 -5.07 -9.17 -3.54
C VAL A 18 -4.93 -7.66 -3.46
N ILE A 19 -3.76 -7.20 -3.05
CA ILE A 19 -3.40 -5.79 -3.09
C ILE A 19 -2.62 -5.54 -4.37
N ASP A 20 -3.26 -4.85 -5.30
CA ASP A 20 -2.72 -4.48 -6.60
C ASP A 20 -2.16 -3.06 -6.50
N SER A 21 -0.86 -2.91 -6.61
CA SER A 21 -0.18 -1.62 -6.49
C SER A 21 0.51 -1.24 -7.79
N SER A 22 0.35 0.02 -8.20
CA SER A 22 1.20 0.63 -9.22
C SER A 22 2.48 1.11 -8.56
N VAL A 23 3.62 0.59 -9.00
CA VAL A 23 4.94 0.89 -8.43
C VAL A 23 5.81 1.57 -9.46
N ARG A 24 6.50 2.60 -9.04
CA ARG A 24 7.57 3.27 -9.79
C ARG A 24 8.76 3.47 -8.88
N SER A 25 9.93 2.99 -9.28
CA SER A 25 11.14 3.06 -8.48
C SER A 25 12.33 3.48 -9.34
N PHE A 26 13.27 4.19 -8.71
CA PHE A 26 14.48 4.64 -9.33
C PHE A 26 15.65 4.33 -8.42
N ALA A 27 16.76 3.93 -9.00
CA ALA A 27 18.03 3.78 -8.30
C ALA A 27 19.08 4.62 -9.01
N THR A 28 19.91 5.30 -8.22
CA THR A 28 21.07 5.96 -8.78
C THR A 28 22.15 4.90 -8.97
N ALA A 29 22.65 4.75 -10.19
CA ALA A 29 23.78 3.90 -10.51
C ALA A 29 25.06 4.52 -9.93
N ALA A 30 25.20 4.53 -8.61
CA ALA A 30 26.47 4.80 -7.96
C ALA A 30 27.29 3.51 -8.12
N ALA A 31 28.15 3.48 -9.12
CA ALA A 31 28.95 2.32 -9.53
C ALA A 31 29.80 1.70 -8.40
N ASP A 32 29.92 2.36 -7.26
CA ASP A 32 30.79 1.95 -6.14
C ASP A 32 30.02 1.60 -4.85
N MET A 33 28.68 1.54 -4.88
CA MET A 33 27.91 1.31 -3.69
C MET A 33 27.02 0.06 -3.83
N PRO A 34 27.53 -1.14 -3.47
CA PRO A 34 26.69 -2.32 -3.46
C PRO A 34 25.59 -2.14 -2.40
N LEU A 35 24.35 -1.95 -2.85
CA LEU A 35 23.16 -2.02 -2.03
C LEU A 35 22.71 -3.48 -1.80
N GLU A 36 23.53 -4.43 -2.28
CA GLU A 36 23.30 -5.85 -2.07
C GLU A 36 23.81 -6.27 -0.69
N GLY A 37 22.96 -6.97 0.04
CA GLY A 37 23.24 -7.45 1.39
C GLY A 37 22.76 -6.51 2.51
N PRO A 38 23.04 -6.89 3.77
CA PRO A 38 22.60 -6.10 4.92
C PRO A 38 23.36 -4.78 5.00
N PHE A 39 22.64 -3.69 5.22
CA PHE A 39 23.21 -2.36 5.47
C PHE A 39 22.46 -1.64 6.58
N SER A 40 23.16 -0.75 7.29
CA SER A 40 22.57 0.01 8.38
C SER A 40 21.81 1.25 7.89
N PHE A 41 20.65 1.51 8.50
CA PHE A 41 19.88 2.71 8.22
C PHE A 41 19.22 3.26 9.48
N ARG A 42 18.85 4.55 9.43
CA ARG A 42 17.91 5.16 10.38
C ARG A 42 16.78 5.86 9.64
N PHE A 43 15.63 5.97 10.26
CA PHE A 43 14.57 6.81 9.73
C PHE A 43 14.95 8.28 9.84
N GLU A 44 14.64 9.04 8.78
CA GLU A 44 14.77 10.50 8.72
C GLU A 44 13.36 11.08 8.59
N ARG A 45 12.99 11.95 9.53
CA ARG A 45 11.64 12.54 9.60
C ARG A 45 11.66 14.00 9.21
N LEU A 46 10.71 14.39 8.38
CA LEU A 46 10.43 15.79 8.10
C LEU A 46 9.83 16.50 9.35
N PRO A 47 9.89 17.82 9.45
CA PRO A 47 9.26 18.57 10.56
C PRO A 47 7.77 18.24 10.75
N SER A 48 7.01 18.06 9.65
CA SER A 48 5.60 17.64 9.71
C SER A 48 5.41 16.26 10.32
N GLN A 49 6.29 15.31 10.01
CA GLN A 49 6.26 13.96 10.57
C GLN A 49 6.68 13.93 12.05
N GLN A 50 7.59 14.83 12.44
CA GLN A 50 7.97 15.00 13.85
C GLN A 50 6.81 15.56 14.67
N ALA A 51 5.99 16.46 14.08
CA ALA A 51 4.79 16.98 14.73
C ALA A 51 3.71 15.88 14.94
N GLU A 52 3.71 14.84 14.13
CA GLU A 52 2.81 13.68 14.23
C GLU A 52 3.55 12.42 14.69
N ALA A 53 4.43 12.56 15.68
CA ALA A 53 5.37 11.52 16.09
C ALA A 53 4.74 10.16 16.34
N GLN A 54 3.58 10.10 17.02
CA GLN A 54 2.90 8.84 17.31
C GLN A 54 2.46 8.08 16.04
N THR A 55 1.94 8.81 15.06
CA THR A 55 1.56 8.22 13.76
C THR A 55 2.80 7.71 13.04
N GLN A 56 3.87 8.50 13.05
CA GLN A 56 5.12 8.13 12.40
C GLN A 56 5.80 6.92 13.07
N ASP A 57 5.81 6.86 14.40
CA ASP A 57 6.32 5.71 15.17
C ASP A 57 5.61 4.41 14.76
N TRP A 58 4.28 4.47 14.62
CA TRP A 58 3.50 3.33 14.18
C TRP A 58 3.85 2.91 12.73
N LEU A 59 3.98 3.87 11.81
CA LEU A 59 4.34 3.61 10.41
C LEU A 59 5.73 2.98 10.30
N GLU A 60 6.71 3.49 11.03
CA GLU A 60 8.07 2.99 11.04
C GLU A 60 8.15 1.58 11.65
N ALA A 61 7.45 1.34 12.76
CA ALA A 61 7.38 0.02 13.39
C ALA A 61 6.76 -1.03 12.45
N MET A 62 5.71 -0.65 11.70
CA MET A 62 5.09 -1.48 10.67
C MET A 62 6.04 -1.76 9.50
N ALA A 63 6.89 -0.79 9.14
CA ALA A 63 7.80 -0.91 8.01
C ALA A 63 8.99 -1.83 8.29
N LEU A 64 9.46 -1.91 9.53
CA LEU A 64 10.67 -2.67 9.89
C LEU A 64 10.64 -4.13 9.41
N PRO A 65 9.60 -4.96 9.65
CA PRO A 65 9.58 -6.35 9.20
C PRO A 65 9.57 -6.50 7.69
N VAL A 66 9.01 -5.53 6.96
CA VAL A 66 9.00 -5.53 5.49
C VAL A 66 10.38 -5.16 4.94
N LEU A 67 11.01 -4.14 5.49
CA LEU A 67 12.36 -3.71 5.10
C LEU A 67 13.39 -4.81 5.39
N ALA A 68 13.30 -5.47 6.52
CA ALA A 68 14.22 -6.54 6.91
C ALA A 68 14.28 -7.69 5.88
N GLN A 69 13.19 -7.93 5.12
CA GLN A 69 13.17 -8.93 4.04
C GLN A 69 14.10 -8.59 2.87
N LYS A 70 14.51 -7.31 2.75
CA LYS A 70 15.39 -6.80 1.69
C LYS A 70 16.81 -6.49 2.19
N GLY A 71 17.11 -6.79 3.45
CA GLY A 71 18.44 -6.65 4.04
C GLY A 71 18.70 -5.43 4.91
N PRO A 72 17.94 -4.29 4.84
CA PRO A 72 18.20 -3.15 5.73
C PRO A 72 18.06 -3.50 7.21
N VAL A 73 19.01 -3.03 8.02
CA VAL A 73 19.03 -3.21 9.48
C VAL A 73 19.00 -1.83 10.15
N PRO A 74 18.07 -1.59 11.09
CA PRO A 74 18.02 -0.30 11.77
C PRO A 74 19.24 -0.10 12.67
N ASP A 75 19.92 1.06 12.52
CA ASP A 75 21.03 1.52 13.37
C ASP A 75 20.91 3.03 13.54
N ALA A 76 20.61 3.47 14.75
CA ALA A 76 20.46 4.89 15.05
C ALA A 76 21.78 5.62 15.25
N GLN A 77 22.87 4.91 15.58
CA GLN A 77 24.14 5.52 15.97
C GLN A 77 25.11 5.71 14.80
N ALA A 78 25.25 4.68 13.95
CA ALA A 78 26.16 4.72 12.82
C ALA A 78 25.46 4.26 11.51
N PRO A 79 24.36 4.91 11.10
CA PRO A 79 23.66 4.50 9.90
C PRO A 79 24.47 4.85 8.65
N ARG A 80 24.58 3.90 7.73
CA ARG A 80 25.12 4.14 6.39
C ARG A 80 24.13 4.95 5.54
N PHE A 81 22.82 4.73 5.75
CA PHE A 81 21.76 5.41 5.01
C PHE A 81 20.73 6.05 5.92
N THR A 82 20.02 7.04 5.39
CA THR A 82 18.80 7.57 5.98
C THR A 82 17.62 7.20 5.10
N LEU A 83 16.53 6.74 5.71
CA LEU A 83 15.30 6.34 5.03
C LEU A 83 14.15 7.25 5.44
N GLU A 84 13.60 7.98 4.49
CA GLU A 84 12.38 8.74 4.65
C GLU A 84 11.20 7.89 4.19
N LEU A 85 10.23 7.68 5.06
CA LEU A 85 8.98 6.98 4.80
C LEU A 85 7.82 7.97 4.86
N ARG A 86 7.11 8.16 3.76
CA ARG A 86 5.85 8.93 3.71
C ARG A 86 4.70 8.01 3.34
N VAL A 87 3.58 8.22 4.01
CA VAL A 87 2.35 7.49 3.73
C VAL A 87 1.20 8.48 3.65
N ALA A 88 0.39 8.35 2.61
CA ALA A 88 -0.88 9.06 2.49
C ALA A 88 -2.03 8.06 2.29
N VAL A 89 -3.16 8.32 2.93
CA VAL A 89 -4.38 7.51 2.79
C VAL A 89 -5.55 8.44 2.58
N ASP A 90 -6.11 8.42 1.37
CA ASP A 90 -7.19 9.29 0.94
C ASP A 90 -8.46 8.48 0.68
N ALA A 91 -9.60 8.95 1.17
CA ALA A 91 -10.90 8.43 0.77
C ALA A 91 -11.30 9.05 -0.58
N ILE A 92 -11.48 8.20 -1.59
CA ILE A 92 -11.89 8.63 -2.92
C ILE A 92 -13.40 8.45 -3.03
N ASN A 93 -14.15 9.53 -2.88
CA ASN A 93 -15.57 9.53 -3.19
C ASN A 93 -15.69 9.74 -4.71
N GLN A 94 -16.12 8.71 -5.42
CA GLN A 94 -16.52 8.89 -6.81
C GLN A 94 -17.88 9.62 -6.82
N THR A 95 -17.84 10.94 -6.73
CA THR A 95 -18.96 11.77 -7.11
C THR A 95 -19.06 11.72 -8.63
N GLY A 96 -19.70 10.67 -9.15
CA GLY A 96 -20.19 10.73 -10.52
C GLY A 96 -21.20 11.88 -10.61
N PRO A 97 -21.28 12.57 -11.75
CA PRO A 97 -22.30 13.60 -11.92
C PRO A 97 -23.66 12.94 -11.72
N PHE A 98 -24.28 13.22 -10.58
CA PHE A 98 -25.65 12.87 -10.31
C PHE A 98 -26.49 13.80 -11.19
N HIS A 99 -26.75 13.39 -12.42
CA HIS A 99 -27.79 13.99 -13.22
C HIS A 99 -29.13 13.49 -12.65
N ALA A 100 -29.53 14.08 -11.52
CA ALA A 100 -30.91 14.04 -11.09
C ALA A 100 -31.71 14.85 -12.11
N TYR A 101 -32.14 14.19 -13.16
CA TYR A 101 -33.10 14.75 -14.09
C TYR A 101 -34.47 14.76 -13.38
N TRP A 102 -34.76 15.85 -12.69
CA TRP A 102 -36.11 16.18 -12.25
C TRP A 102 -36.90 16.64 -13.47
N GLY A 103 -37.25 15.69 -14.34
CA GLY A 103 -38.18 15.93 -15.41
C GLY A 103 -39.61 15.96 -14.81
N PHE A 104 -40.11 17.09 -14.37
CA PHE A 104 -41.55 17.32 -14.26
C PHE A 104 -42.12 17.42 -15.66
N GLY A 105 -42.35 16.27 -16.29
CA GLY A 105 -43.19 16.13 -17.48
C GLY A 105 -44.61 15.94 -17.05
N SER A 106 -45.40 17.01 -16.94
CA SER A 106 -46.84 16.95 -16.94
C SER A 106 -47.33 16.47 -18.29
N MET A 107 -47.79 15.25 -18.40
CA MET A 107 -48.89 14.88 -19.29
C MET A 107 -49.25 13.39 -19.16
N GLY A 108 -50.40 13.09 -18.59
CA GLY A 108 -51.23 11.94 -19.01
C GLY A 108 -50.81 10.56 -18.47
N SER A 109 -51.55 10.11 -17.44
CA SER A 109 -51.88 8.71 -17.15
C SER A 109 -50.71 7.70 -17.10
N GLY A 110 -50.30 7.38 -15.85
CA GLY A 110 -49.53 6.19 -15.59
C GLY A 110 -48.35 6.46 -14.64
N LEU A 111 -48.56 6.27 -13.33
CA LEU A 111 -47.50 6.18 -12.33
C LEU A 111 -46.68 4.92 -12.58
N TRP A 112 -45.71 4.99 -13.48
CA TRP A 112 -44.64 4.02 -13.54
C TRP A 112 -43.51 4.53 -12.63
N ALA A 113 -43.53 4.05 -11.40
CA ALA A 113 -42.35 4.20 -10.53
C ALA A 113 -41.21 3.40 -11.14
N GLN A 114 -40.35 4.05 -11.89
CA GLN A 114 -39.05 3.46 -12.27
C GLN A 114 -38.24 3.33 -11.00
N PRO A 115 -37.75 2.13 -10.68
CA PRO A 115 -36.80 1.97 -9.58
C PRO A 115 -35.56 2.80 -9.91
N MET A 116 -35.35 3.90 -9.16
CA MET A 116 -34.07 4.60 -9.21
C MET A 116 -32.99 3.62 -8.73
N PRO A 117 -31.95 3.39 -9.52
CA PRO A 117 -30.79 2.70 -9.00
C PRO A 117 -30.18 3.61 -7.93
N MET A 118 -30.50 3.37 -6.67
CA MET A 118 -29.72 3.89 -5.55
C MET A 118 -28.36 3.20 -5.63
N GLY A 119 -27.49 3.72 -6.46
CA GLY A 119 -26.10 3.31 -6.51
C GLY A 119 -25.47 3.64 -5.17
N LEU A 120 -25.36 2.66 -4.29
CA LEU A 120 -24.49 2.72 -3.13
C LEU A 120 -23.07 2.81 -3.69
N GLN A 121 -22.56 4.05 -3.81
CA GLN A 121 -21.19 4.27 -4.22
C GLN A 121 -20.30 3.76 -3.08
N ALA A 122 -19.66 2.63 -3.30
CA ALA A 122 -18.69 2.10 -2.36
C ALA A 122 -17.51 3.09 -2.26
N THR A 123 -17.24 3.57 -1.06
CA THR A 123 -16.06 4.39 -0.79
C THR A 123 -14.82 3.60 -1.19
N ARG A 124 -13.95 4.21 -1.97
CA ARG A 124 -12.63 3.66 -2.30
C ARG A 124 -11.57 4.42 -1.52
N TYR A 125 -10.47 3.75 -1.24
CA TYR A 125 -9.32 4.32 -0.54
C TYR A 125 -8.09 4.24 -1.43
N ARG A 126 -7.35 5.35 -1.49
CA ARG A 126 -6.03 5.40 -2.13
C ARG A 126 -4.98 5.39 -1.04
N TYR A 127 -4.09 4.42 -1.13
CA TYR A 127 -2.92 4.27 -0.29
C TYR A 127 -1.69 4.60 -1.11
N THR A 128 -0.91 5.58 -0.68
CA THR A 128 0.35 5.94 -1.33
C THR A 128 1.46 5.80 -0.31
N VAL A 129 2.46 4.99 -0.66
CA VAL A 129 3.70 4.83 0.11
C VAL A 129 4.84 5.39 -0.74
N HIS A 130 5.62 6.28 -0.16
CA HIS A 130 6.81 6.84 -0.75
C HIS A 130 8.01 6.54 0.14
N LEU A 131 9.04 5.95 -0.45
CA LEU A 131 10.31 5.62 0.19
C LEU A 131 11.43 6.39 -0.49
N LEU A 132 12.31 6.97 0.31
CA LEU A 132 13.48 7.68 -0.17
C LEU A 132 14.68 7.33 0.68
N LEU A 133 15.63 6.61 0.08
CA LEU A 133 16.88 6.20 0.71
C LEU A 133 18.01 7.12 0.27
N ARG A 134 18.71 7.73 1.24
CA ARG A 134 19.84 8.61 1.00
C ARG A 134 21.08 8.08 1.70
N ASP A 135 22.22 8.28 1.09
CA ASP A 135 23.50 8.13 1.78
C ASP A 135 23.58 9.08 2.97
N ALA A 136 23.94 8.57 4.15
CA ALA A 136 23.94 9.36 5.37
C ALA A 136 25.02 10.46 5.38
N THR A 137 26.11 10.26 4.61
CA THR A 137 27.26 11.16 4.58
C THR A 137 27.05 12.32 3.62
N ASN A 138 26.77 12.02 2.35
CA ASN A 138 26.69 13.02 1.29
C ASN A 138 25.27 13.43 0.91
N LYS A 139 24.26 12.79 1.52
CA LYS A 139 22.82 13.03 1.29
C LYS A 139 22.32 12.72 -0.13
N THR A 140 23.13 12.06 -0.92
CA THR A 140 22.71 11.64 -2.26
C THR A 140 21.59 10.61 -2.19
N VAL A 141 20.56 10.78 -3.00
CA VAL A 141 19.48 9.79 -3.15
C VAL A 141 20.05 8.59 -3.89
N VAL A 142 19.97 7.41 -3.26
CA VAL A 142 20.44 6.15 -3.84
C VAL A 142 19.29 5.27 -4.32
N PHE A 143 18.13 5.41 -3.70
CA PHE A 143 16.92 4.71 -4.13
C PHE A 143 15.67 5.52 -3.78
N GLU A 144 14.73 5.54 -4.69
CA GLU A 144 13.42 6.15 -4.52
C GLU A 144 12.35 5.19 -5.04
N SER A 145 11.25 5.07 -4.31
CA SER A 145 10.11 4.27 -4.76
C SER A 145 8.79 4.88 -4.32
N THR A 146 7.80 4.80 -5.20
CA THR A 146 6.42 5.15 -4.90
C THR A 146 5.52 4.00 -5.30
N ALA A 147 4.72 3.53 -4.36
CA ALA A 147 3.67 2.53 -4.59
C ALA A 147 2.30 3.12 -4.27
N THR A 148 1.34 2.92 -5.17
CA THR A 148 -0.04 3.38 -5.00
C THR A 148 -1.01 2.23 -5.20
N HIS A 149 -1.90 2.04 -4.23
CA HIS A 149 -3.00 1.07 -4.28
C HIS A 149 -4.34 1.79 -4.17
N GLU A 150 -5.33 1.39 -4.97
CA GLU A 150 -6.71 1.85 -4.85
C GLU A 150 -7.66 0.66 -4.68
N GLY A 151 -8.42 0.66 -3.61
CA GLY A 151 -9.33 -0.43 -3.31
C GLY A 151 -10.45 -0.06 -2.33
N PRO A 152 -11.36 -0.98 -2.07
CA PRO A 152 -12.51 -0.74 -1.19
C PRO A 152 -12.16 -0.86 0.30
N TRP A 153 -10.95 -1.28 0.64
CA TRP A 153 -10.59 -1.61 2.01
C TRP A 153 -10.09 -0.39 2.80
N SER A 154 -10.70 -0.13 3.96
CA SER A 154 -10.31 0.92 4.91
C SER A 154 -9.30 0.44 5.97
N ASP A 155 -9.05 -0.85 6.03
CA ASP A 155 -8.16 -1.48 7.02
C ASP A 155 -6.69 -1.16 6.71
N ARG A 156 -6.22 -0.05 7.29
CA ARG A 156 -4.84 0.43 7.11
C ARG A 156 -3.80 -0.58 7.59
N ALA A 157 -4.09 -1.29 8.68
CA ALA A 157 -3.14 -2.22 9.29
C ALA A 157 -2.87 -3.44 8.39
N ALA A 158 -3.85 -3.87 7.61
CA ALA A 158 -3.69 -4.95 6.64
C ALA A 158 -3.14 -4.46 5.29
N VAL A 159 -3.58 -3.29 4.80
CA VAL A 159 -3.27 -2.82 3.44
C VAL A 159 -1.88 -2.19 3.37
N LEU A 160 -1.50 -1.32 4.31
CA LEU A 160 -0.23 -0.58 4.25
C LEU A 160 1.02 -1.46 4.19
N PRO A 161 1.14 -2.56 4.99
CA PRO A 161 2.29 -3.45 4.88
C PRO A 161 2.44 -4.07 3.48
N ALA A 162 1.32 -4.38 2.81
CA ALA A 162 1.35 -4.94 1.47
C ALA A 162 1.75 -3.89 0.41
N VAL A 163 1.27 -2.65 0.53
CA VAL A 163 1.68 -1.55 -0.37
C VAL A 163 3.16 -1.22 -0.15
N LEU A 164 3.63 -1.25 1.09
CA LEU A 164 5.05 -1.07 1.40
C LEU A 164 5.90 -2.21 0.83
N LEU A 165 5.44 -3.47 0.98
CA LEU A 165 6.12 -4.62 0.38
C LEU A 165 6.21 -4.47 -1.15
N ALA A 166 5.15 -3.96 -1.79
CA ALA A 166 5.18 -3.65 -3.21
C ALA A 166 6.22 -2.55 -3.54
N ALA A 167 6.33 -1.50 -2.72
CA ALA A 167 7.28 -0.40 -2.92
C ALA A 167 8.75 -0.86 -2.89
N VAL A 168 9.08 -1.91 -2.13
CA VAL A 168 10.45 -2.42 -2.02
C VAL A 168 10.76 -3.58 -2.97
N GLN A 169 9.84 -3.98 -3.85
CA GLN A 169 10.08 -5.15 -4.73
C GLN A 169 11.26 -4.95 -5.67
N ASP A 170 11.43 -3.74 -6.19
CA ASP A 170 12.49 -3.42 -7.16
C ASP A 170 13.82 -3.05 -6.50
N PHE A 171 13.87 -2.99 -5.17
CA PHE A 171 15.11 -2.70 -4.47
C PHE A 171 16.13 -3.84 -4.66
N PRO A 172 17.40 -3.53 -4.93
CA PRO A 172 18.03 -2.20 -5.00
C PRO A 172 18.11 -1.58 -6.40
N GLN A 173 17.73 -2.27 -7.48
CA GLN A 173 17.99 -1.85 -8.86
C GLN A 173 17.05 -0.76 -9.37
N GLY A 174 15.85 -0.69 -8.80
CA GLY A 174 14.81 0.18 -9.33
C GLY A 174 14.16 -0.37 -10.62
N SER A 175 13.15 0.35 -11.09
CA SER A 175 12.48 0.08 -12.36
C SER A 175 12.09 1.41 -12.99
N ASP A 176 12.69 1.77 -14.12
CA ASP A 176 12.46 3.05 -14.80
C ASP A 176 11.01 3.22 -15.30
N LYS A 177 10.27 2.11 -15.41
CA LYS A 177 8.89 2.09 -15.89
C LYS A 177 7.93 1.73 -14.77
N PRO A 178 6.76 2.40 -14.70
CA PRO A 178 5.70 1.98 -13.81
C PRO A 178 5.31 0.53 -14.09
N ARG A 179 5.16 -0.27 -13.04
CA ARG A 179 4.70 -1.65 -13.13
C ARG A 179 3.66 -1.97 -12.06
N ARG A 180 2.88 -3.01 -12.30
CA ARG A 180 1.94 -3.54 -11.33
C ARG A 180 2.63 -4.59 -10.47
N VAL A 181 2.41 -4.49 -9.17
CA VAL A 181 2.86 -5.48 -8.18
C VAL A 181 1.64 -5.98 -7.44
N LEU A 182 1.45 -7.29 -7.44
CA LEU A 182 0.35 -7.95 -6.76
C LEU A 182 0.87 -8.60 -5.48
N ILE A 183 0.27 -8.28 -4.35
CA ILE A 183 0.57 -8.88 -3.06
C ILE A 183 -0.66 -9.63 -2.57
N ASP A 184 -0.50 -10.92 -2.34
CA ASP A 184 -1.55 -11.76 -1.76
C ASP A 184 -1.52 -11.62 -0.23
N LEU A 185 -2.65 -11.21 0.34
CA LEU A 185 -2.89 -11.22 1.77
C LEU A 185 -3.63 -12.52 2.12
N SER A 186 -2.96 -13.41 2.81
CA SER A 186 -3.54 -14.66 3.31
C SER A 186 -3.35 -14.75 4.82
N PRO A 187 -4.06 -15.64 5.52
CA PRO A 187 -3.83 -15.90 6.93
C PRO A 187 -2.38 -16.34 7.25
N GLY A 188 -1.65 -16.86 6.26
CA GLY A 188 -0.23 -17.23 6.38
C GLY A 188 0.76 -16.11 6.12
N GLY A 189 0.30 -14.89 5.82
CA GLY A 189 1.15 -13.73 5.60
C GLY A 189 0.98 -13.08 4.23
N MET A 190 1.90 -12.17 3.93
CA MET A 190 1.94 -11.42 2.66
C MET A 190 2.95 -12.07 1.71
N GLN A 191 2.54 -12.30 0.46
CA GLN A 191 3.44 -12.85 -0.56
C GLN A 191 3.26 -12.10 -1.89
N PRO A 192 4.38 -11.69 -2.53
CA PRO A 192 4.33 -11.21 -3.90
C PRO A 192 3.85 -12.31 -4.83
N ARG A 193 2.96 -11.96 -5.75
CA ARG A 193 2.56 -12.85 -6.82
C ARG A 193 3.55 -12.73 -7.97
N PRO A 194 4.02 -13.85 -8.55
CA PRO A 194 4.95 -13.83 -9.67
C PRO A 194 4.38 -13.19 -10.94
#